data_6ec1cbc1058f2711789d3e91dd4280c5
#
_entry.id   6ec1cbc1058f2711789d3e91dd4280c5
#
_cell.length_a   1.000
_cell.length_b   1.000
_cell.length_c   1.000
_cell.angle_alpha   90.00
_cell.angle_beta   90.00
_cell.angle_gamma   90.00
#
_symmetry.space_group_name_H-M   'P 1'
#
loop_
_entity.id
_entity.type
_entity.pdbx_description
1 polymer ?
#
loop_
_entity_poly.entity_id
_entity_poly.type
_entity_poly.pdbx_seq_one_letter_code
_entity_poly.pdbx_strand_id
1 'polypeptide(L)'
;MPYGNKSKDTILRYSRQIIRFLRTREVKAIVIACNTASAYALDTVAAESDIPIIGVINAGARTAVQATRNGKIGVIGTEGTIGSGIYTRVMKQLKPDIQVTGKPCPLFVPLVEEGLLHDSVTDEIASLYLSVLKGKYIDTLVLGCTHY
;
A
#
# COMPACT_ATOMS: atom_id res chain seq x y z
N MET A 1 5.18 11.28 10.00
CA MET A 1 3.71 11.33 10.25
C MET A 1 3.00 10.34 9.34
N PRO A 2 2.45 9.26 9.89
CA PRO A 2 1.84 8.18 9.10
C PRO A 2 0.64 8.66 8.29
N TYR A 3 0.47 8.14 7.06
CA TYR A 3 -0.62 8.50 6.15
C TYR A 3 -1.83 7.56 6.27
N GLY A 4 -1.66 6.38 6.87
CA GLY A 4 -2.63 5.29 6.84
C GLY A 4 -4.02 5.59 7.40
N ASN A 5 -4.13 6.57 8.30
CA ASN A 5 -5.36 7.01 8.96
C ASN A 5 -5.82 8.42 8.54
N LYS A 6 -5.21 9.02 7.50
CA LYS A 6 -5.58 10.35 7.03
C LYS A 6 -6.65 10.27 5.94
N SER A 7 -7.45 11.32 5.84
CA SER A 7 -8.44 11.44 4.77
C SER A 7 -7.77 11.57 3.39
N LYS A 8 -8.47 11.17 2.35
CA LYS A 8 -8.04 11.31 0.95
C LYS A 8 -7.62 12.76 0.63
N ASP A 9 -8.41 13.74 1.06
CA ASP A 9 -8.14 15.17 0.81
C ASP A 9 -6.86 15.65 1.49
N THR A 10 -6.62 15.19 2.72
CA THR A 10 -5.39 15.50 3.45
C THR A 10 -4.16 14.93 2.74
N ILE A 11 -4.24 13.67 2.30
CA ILE A 11 -3.15 13.01 1.58
C ILE A 11 -2.88 13.68 0.25
N LEU A 12 -3.92 14.02 -0.51
CA LEU A 12 -3.79 14.74 -1.78
C LEU A 12 -3.13 16.11 -1.58
N ARG A 13 -3.55 16.86 -0.57
CA ARG A 13 -2.95 18.16 -0.23
C ARG A 13 -1.47 18.03 0.10
N TYR A 14 -1.07 17.05 0.92
CA TYR A 14 0.33 16.81 1.26
C TYR A 14 1.14 16.37 0.04
N SER A 15 0.61 15.47 -0.76
CA SER A 15 1.26 15.03 -1.99
C SER A 15 1.55 16.19 -2.94
N ARG A 16 0.58 17.10 -3.15
CA ARG A 16 0.78 18.32 -3.95
C ARG A 16 1.86 19.25 -3.38
N GLN A 17 1.92 19.40 -2.05
CA GLN A 17 2.95 20.23 -1.40
C GLN A 17 4.35 19.64 -1.62
N ILE A 18 4.51 18.35 -1.42
CA ILE A 18 5.79 17.64 -1.62
C ILE A 18 6.22 17.71 -3.09
N ILE A 19 5.30 17.44 -4.02
CA ILE A 19 5.58 17.49 -5.46
C ILE A 19 6.03 18.91 -5.88
N ARG A 20 5.34 19.97 -5.43
CA ARG A 20 5.77 21.34 -5.68
C ARG A 20 7.18 21.60 -5.20
N PHE A 21 7.52 21.15 -4.00
CA PHE A 21 8.87 21.28 -3.46
C PHE A 21 9.89 20.50 -4.29
N LEU A 22 9.62 19.23 -4.64
CA LEU A 22 10.54 18.43 -5.44
C LEU A 22 10.79 19.02 -6.82
N ARG A 23 9.77 19.62 -7.45
CA ARG A 23 9.92 20.30 -8.75
C ARG A 23 10.91 21.48 -8.71
N THR A 24 11.09 22.14 -7.57
CA THR A 24 12.14 23.17 -7.41
C THR A 24 13.57 22.59 -7.41
N ARG A 25 13.71 21.27 -7.42
CA ARG A 25 15.00 20.54 -7.39
C ARG A 25 15.34 19.93 -8.77
N GLU A 26 14.68 20.32 -9.84
CA GLU A 26 14.93 19.87 -11.22
C GLU A 26 14.91 18.34 -11.40
N VAL A 27 14.07 17.65 -10.61
CA VAL A 27 13.93 16.18 -10.70
C VAL A 27 13.28 15.77 -12.02
N LYS A 28 13.72 14.65 -12.59
CA LYS A 28 13.21 14.13 -13.89
C LYS A 28 11.97 13.28 -13.74
N ALA A 29 11.74 12.71 -12.57
CA ALA A 29 10.58 11.88 -12.23
C ALA A 29 10.39 11.85 -10.71
N ILE A 30 9.18 11.53 -10.26
CA ILE A 30 8.85 11.38 -8.84
C ILE A 30 8.28 9.98 -8.59
N VAL A 31 8.77 9.28 -7.56
CA VAL A 31 8.22 8.02 -7.11
C VAL A 31 7.46 8.23 -5.80
N ILE A 32 6.18 7.86 -5.77
CA ILE A 32 5.37 7.83 -4.56
C ILE A 32 5.52 6.42 -3.95
N ALA A 33 6.46 6.28 -3.01
CA ALA A 33 6.76 5.00 -2.35
C ALA A 33 5.70 4.57 -1.32
N CYS A 34 4.90 5.51 -0.81
CA CYS A 34 3.81 5.23 0.13
C CYS A 34 2.61 4.61 -0.59
N ASN A 35 2.16 3.42 -0.15
CA ASN A 35 0.98 2.76 -0.73
C ASN A 35 -0.30 3.59 -0.54
N THR A 36 -0.51 4.19 0.64
CA THR A 36 -1.69 5.03 0.90
C THR A 36 -1.70 6.27 0.01
N ALA A 37 -0.56 6.94 -0.16
CA ALA A 37 -0.46 8.09 -1.06
C ALA A 37 -0.62 7.66 -2.53
N SER A 38 -0.06 6.53 -2.94
CA SER A 38 -0.28 5.97 -4.27
C SER A 38 -1.76 5.64 -4.52
N ALA A 39 -2.47 5.12 -3.50
CA ALA A 39 -3.87 4.77 -3.63
C ALA A 39 -4.79 5.99 -3.80
N TYR A 40 -4.49 7.08 -3.10
CA TYR A 40 -5.40 8.22 -3.01
C TYR A 40 -5.01 9.44 -3.85
N ALA A 41 -3.73 9.64 -4.12
CA ALA A 41 -3.25 10.84 -4.76
C ALA A 41 -2.66 10.63 -6.17
N LEU A 42 -2.14 9.44 -6.49
CA LEU A 42 -1.35 9.22 -7.71
C LEU A 42 -2.05 9.71 -8.98
N ASP A 43 -3.27 9.24 -9.24
CA ASP A 43 -3.98 9.56 -10.49
C ASP A 43 -4.17 11.07 -10.65
N THR A 44 -4.51 11.75 -9.55
CA THR A 44 -4.75 13.20 -9.55
C THR A 44 -3.44 13.97 -9.77
N VAL A 45 -2.40 13.66 -8.99
CA VAL A 45 -1.15 14.43 -9.08
C VAL A 45 -0.36 14.11 -10.36
N ALA A 46 -0.51 12.91 -10.91
CA ALA A 46 0.09 12.55 -12.19
C ALA A 46 -0.56 13.32 -13.35
N ALA A 47 -1.89 13.51 -13.32
CA ALA A 47 -2.61 14.31 -14.32
C ALA A 47 -2.28 15.80 -14.22
N GLU A 48 -1.86 16.29 -13.05
CA GLU A 48 -1.48 17.68 -12.80
C GLU A 48 0.01 17.97 -13.09
N SER A 49 0.80 16.96 -13.44
CA SER A 49 2.26 17.04 -13.52
C SER A 49 2.76 16.96 -14.96
N ASP A 50 3.77 17.77 -15.29
CA ASP A 50 4.51 17.77 -16.55
C ASP A 50 5.70 16.78 -16.55
N ILE A 51 6.03 16.20 -15.38
CA ILE A 51 7.04 15.16 -15.25
C ILE A 51 6.40 13.84 -14.80
N PRO A 52 6.99 12.67 -15.12
CA PRO A 52 6.44 11.38 -14.72
C PRO A 52 6.31 11.24 -13.20
N ILE A 53 5.13 10.83 -12.73
CA ILE A 53 4.90 10.44 -11.33
C ILE A 53 4.49 8.97 -11.30
N ILE A 54 5.22 8.16 -10.55
CA ILE A 54 5.07 6.70 -10.50
C ILE A 54 4.69 6.29 -9.08
N GLY A 55 3.65 5.47 -8.94
CA GLY A 55 3.27 4.84 -7.68
C GLY A 55 3.73 3.38 -7.59
N VAL A 56 3.74 2.84 -6.37
CA VAL A 56 4.27 1.49 -6.12
C VAL A 56 3.23 0.37 -6.27
N ILE A 57 1.93 0.67 -6.27
CA ILE A 57 0.86 -0.33 -6.25
C ILE A 57 0.84 -1.17 -7.53
N ASN A 58 0.96 -0.56 -8.70
CA ASN A 58 0.94 -1.29 -9.98
C ASN A 58 2.10 -2.30 -10.08
N ALA A 59 3.29 -1.92 -9.63
CA ALA A 59 4.45 -2.82 -9.60
C ALA A 59 4.22 -3.98 -8.63
N GLY A 60 3.79 -3.69 -7.40
CA GLY A 60 3.49 -4.71 -6.40
C GLY A 60 2.37 -5.67 -6.83
N ALA A 61 1.29 -5.14 -7.40
CA ALA A 61 0.18 -5.96 -7.92
C ALA A 61 0.62 -6.88 -9.06
N ARG A 62 1.40 -6.36 -10.01
CA ARG A 62 1.96 -7.16 -11.13
C ARG A 62 2.85 -8.28 -10.62
N THR A 63 3.78 -7.97 -9.73
CA THR A 63 4.67 -8.97 -9.13
C THR A 63 3.88 -10.05 -8.38
N ALA A 64 2.88 -9.69 -7.60
CA ALA A 64 2.04 -10.64 -6.88
C ALA A 64 1.25 -11.56 -7.81
N VAL A 65 0.67 -11.01 -8.89
CA VAL A 65 -0.06 -11.80 -9.91
C VAL A 65 0.86 -12.77 -10.64
N GLN A 66 2.13 -12.40 -10.87
CA GLN A 66 3.12 -13.29 -11.48
C GLN A 66 3.62 -14.37 -10.53
N ALA A 67 3.72 -14.07 -9.23
CA ALA A 67 4.25 -14.98 -8.22
C ALA A 67 3.24 -16.06 -7.81
N THR A 68 1.94 -15.73 -7.75
CA THR A 68 0.93 -16.68 -7.29
C THR A 68 0.75 -17.86 -8.24
N ARG A 69 0.66 -19.06 -7.67
CA ARG A 69 0.39 -20.30 -8.40
C ARG A 69 -1.09 -20.67 -8.40
N ASN A 70 -1.79 -20.42 -7.29
CA ASN A 70 -3.19 -20.81 -7.11
C ASN A 70 -4.19 -19.65 -7.31
N GLY A 71 -3.70 -18.43 -7.60
CA GLY A 71 -4.52 -17.26 -7.82
C GLY A 71 -5.11 -16.62 -6.56
N LYS A 72 -4.64 -17.01 -5.35
CA LYS A 72 -5.13 -16.48 -4.08
C LYS A 72 -4.05 -15.64 -3.41
N ILE A 73 -4.26 -14.33 -3.37
CA ILE A 73 -3.29 -13.35 -2.88
C ILE A 73 -3.84 -12.68 -1.62
N GLY A 74 -3.02 -12.63 -0.57
CA GLY A 74 -3.23 -11.77 0.58
C GLY A 74 -2.60 -10.38 0.36
N VAL A 75 -3.24 -9.34 0.86
CA VAL A 75 -2.64 -8.00 0.93
C VAL A 75 -2.83 -7.48 2.34
N ILE A 76 -1.76 -7.20 3.05
CA ILE A 76 -1.82 -6.44 4.30
C ILE A 76 -1.38 -5.00 4.04
N GLY A 77 -1.97 -4.06 4.77
CA GLY A 77 -1.70 -2.63 4.55
C GLY A 77 -2.38 -1.77 5.59
N THR A 78 -2.25 -0.47 5.45
CA THR A 78 -2.99 0.49 6.26
C THR A 78 -4.49 0.44 5.93
N GLU A 79 -5.32 1.01 6.82
CA GLU A 79 -6.76 1.14 6.57
C GLU A 79 -7.04 1.87 5.25
N GLY A 80 -6.30 2.95 4.99
CA GLY A 80 -6.44 3.71 3.74
C GLY A 80 -6.08 2.89 2.50
N THR A 81 -4.99 2.13 2.53
CA THR A 81 -4.57 1.29 1.40
C THR A 81 -5.58 0.19 1.11
N ILE A 82 -5.98 -0.56 2.14
CA ILE A 82 -6.93 -1.67 1.98
C ILE A 82 -8.33 -1.16 1.65
N GLY A 83 -8.81 -0.13 2.36
CA GLY A 83 -10.13 0.47 2.15
C GLY A 83 -10.31 1.11 0.76
N SER A 84 -9.23 1.53 0.10
CA SER A 84 -9.28 2.04 -1.27
C SER A 84 -9.66 0.99 -2.32
N GLY A 85 -9.48 -0.29 -2.02
CA GLY A 85 -9.70 -1.40 -2.94
C GLY A 85 -8.76 -1.44 -4.15
N ILE A 86 -7.74 -0.59 -4.20
CA ILE A 86 -6.89 -0.40 -5.39
C ILE A 86 -6.13 -1.67 -5.77
N TYR A 87 -5.58 -2.41 -4.80
CA TYR A 87 -4.88 -3.67 -5.08
C TYR A 87 -5.80 -4.69 -5.75
N THR A 88 -7.01 -4.87 -5.21
CA THR A 88 -8.00 -5.78 -5.79
C THR A 88 -8.37 -5.37 -7.21
N ARG A 89 -8.59 -4.07 -7.44
CA ARG A 89 -8.93 -3.54 -8.77
C ARG A 89 -7.81 -3.78 -9.77
N VAL A 90 -6.57 -3.41 -9.43
CA VAL A 90 -5.42 -3.56 -10.33
C VAL A 90 -5.11 -5.04 -10.62
N MET A 91 -5.14 -5.89 -9.59
CA MET A 91 -4.87 -7.32 -9.77
C MET A 91 -5.93 -8.00 -10.65
N LYS A 92 -7.21 -7.65 -10.49
CA LYS A 92 -8.30 -8.17 -11.34
C LYS A 92 -8.24 -7.67 -12.77
N GLN A 93 -7.73 -6.48 -13.01
CA GLN A 93 -7.45 -6.00 -14.37
C GLN A 93 -6.34 -6.82 -15.06
N LEU A 94 -5.33 -7.26 -14.32
CA LEU A 94 -4.23 -8.08 -14.82
C LEU A 94 -4.66 -9.55 -15.02
N LYS A 95 -5.48 -10.08 -14.11
CA LYS A 95 -5.96 -11.45 -14.10
C LYS A 95 -7.34 -11.52 -13.45
N PRO A 96 -8.44 -11.59 -14.24
CA PRO A 96 -9.82 -11.48 -13.74
C PRO A 96 -10.20 -12.49 -12.65
N ASP A 97 -9.68 -13.72 -12.74
CA ASP A 97 -10.01 -14.82 -11.80
C ASP A 97 -9.25 -14.77 -10.48
N ILE A 98 -8.37 -13.76 -10.29
CA ILE A 98 -7.58 -13.65 -9.07
C ILE A 98 -8.47 -13.37 -7.85
N GLN A 99 -8.19 -14.06 -6.76
CA GLN A 99 -8.85 -13.84 -5.48
C GLN A 99 -7.93 -13.03 -4.56
N VAL A 100 -8.39 -11.86 -4.13
CA VAL A 100 -7.60 -10.98 -3.27
C VAL A 100 -8.27 -10.86 -1.91
N THR A 101 -7.54 -11.19 -0.85
CA THR A 101 -7.97 -11.01 0.53
C THR A 101 -7.16 -9.86 1.15
N GLY A 102 -7.80 -8.72 1.35
CA GLY A 102 -7.20 -7.55 2.02
C GLY A 102 -7.41 -7.60 3.53
N LYS A 103 -6.37 -7.31 4.30
CA LYS A 103 -6.44 -7.16 5.76
C LYS A 103 -5.77 -5.86 6.19
N PRO A 104 -6.51 -4.89 6.75
CA PRO A 104 -5.90 -3.71 7.36
C PRO A 104 -5.20 -4.08 8.67
N CYS A 105 -3.98 -3.57 8.85
CA CYS A 105 -3.12 -3.81 10.01
C CYS A 105 -2.67 -2.46 10.62
N PRO A 106 -3.59 -1.66 11.21
CA PRO A 106 -3.30 -0.28 11.61
C PRO A 106 -2.25 -0.16 12.71
N LEU A 107 -2.07 -1.16 13.57
CA LEU A 107 -1.12 -1.10 14.68
C LEU A 107 0.33 -1.38 14.27
N PHE A 108 0.60 -1.96 13.10
CA PHE A 108 1.98 -2.25 12.69
C PHE A 108 2.81 -0.96 12.54
N VAL A 109 2.22 0.10 11.98
CA VAL A 109 2.95 1.37 11.83
C VAL A 109 3.35 1.95 13.19
N PRO A 110 2.47 2.14 14.18
CA PRO A 110 2.86 2.58 15.51
C PRO A 110 3.90 1.69 16.18
N LEU A 111 3.74 0.37 16.12
CA LEU A 111 4.69 -0.57 16.73
C LEU A 111 6.11 -0.40 16.15
N VAL A 112 6.22 -0.24 14.84
CA VAL A 112 7.51 -0.03 14.17
C VAL A 112 8.10 1.36 14.52
N GLU A 113 7.28 2.41 14.53
CA GLU A 113 7.74 3.77 14.87
C GLU A 113 8.19 3.88 16.33
N GLU A 114 7.58 3.12 17.26
CA GLU A 114 8.01 3.01 18.67
C GLU A 114 9.17 2.03 18.90
N GLY A 115 9.65 1.35 17.85
CA GLY A 115 10.78 0.41 17.94
C GLY A 115 10.46 -0.94 18.56
N LEU A 116 9.19 -1.30 18.71
CA LEU A 116 8.72 -2.56 19.30
C LEU A 116 8.79 -3.72 18.29
N LEU A 117 9.97 -3.91 17.65
CA LEU A 117 10.14 -4.88 16.56
C LEU A 117 10.23 -6.33 17.02
N HIS A 118 10.71 -6.57 18.25
CA HIS A 118 10.97 -7.89 18.81
C HIS A 118 10.24 -8.10 20.15
N ASP A 119 9.16 -7.38 20.36
CA ASP A 119 8.36 -7.43 21.57
C ASP A 119 7.22 -8.43 21.43
N SER A 120 6.85 -9.12 22.51
CA SER A 120 5.74 -10.09 22.50
C SER A 120 4.42 -9.47 22.08
N VAL A 121 4.18 -8.20 22.40
CA VAL A 121 2.98 -7.48 21.96
C VAL A 121 2.90 -7.41 20.43
N THR A 122 4.03 -7.26 19.75
CA THR A 122 4.06 -7.22 18.29
C THR A 122 3.75 -8.59 17.70
N ASP A 123 4.27 -9.68 18.29
CA ASP A 123 3.95 -11.05 17.87
C ASP A 123 2.46 -11.38 18.08
N GLU A 124 1.87 -10.93 19.19
CA GLU A 124 0.44 -11.13 19.47
C GLU A 124 -0.44 -10.36 18.45
N ILE A 125 -0.11 -9.10 18.17
CA ILE A 125 -0.83 -8.28 17.18
C ILE A 125 -0.67 -8.87 15.77
N ALA A 126 0.53 -9.32 15.41
CA ALA A 126 0.77 -9.99 14.12
C ALA A 126 -0.07 -11.27 14.01
N SER A 127 -0.08 -12.08 15.05
CA SER A 127 -0.89 -13.31 15.09
C SER A 127 -2.38 -13.01 14.96
N LEU A 128 -2.88 -11.99 15.65
CA LEU A 128 -4.26 -11.54 15.56
C LEU A 128 -4.63 -11.12 14.14
N TYR A 129 -3.82 -10.26 13.50
CA TYR A 129 -4.11 -9.76 12.15
C TYR A 129 -3.98 -10.86 11.09
N LEU A 130 -2.94 -11.67 11.16
CA LEU A 130 -2.66 -12.68 10.14
C LEU A 130 -3.55 -13.93 10.28
N SER A 131 -4.18 -14.15 11.45
CA SER A 131 -5.14 -15.24 11.64
C SER A 131 -6.28 -15.22 10.63
N VAL A 132 -6.71 -14.03 10.20
CA VAL A 132 -7.78 -13.85 9.18
C VAL A 132 -7.37 -14.42 7.81
N LEU A 133 -6.07 -14.47 7.53
CA LEU A 133 -5.52 -15.01 6.27
C LEU A 133 -5.32 -16.53 6.33
N LYS A 134 -5.22 -17.11 7.54
CA LYS A 134 -5.18 -18.56 7.72
C LYS A 134 -6.49 -19.16 7.17
N GLY A 135 -6.39 -20.29 6.48
CA GLY A 135 -7.56 -20.94 5.86
C GLY A 135 -8.07 -20.30 4.57
N LYS A 136 -7.51 -19.17 4.12
CA LYS A 136 -7.80 -18.59 2.80
C LYS A 136 -6.98 -19.21 1.67
N TYR A 137 -6.04 -20.12 2.02
CA TYR A 137 -5.16 -20.81 1.07
C TYR A 137 -4.36 -19.85 0.17
N ILE A 138 -4.03 -18.65 0.69
CA ILE A 138 -3.17 -17.71 -0.02
C ILE A 138 -1.76 -18.31 -0.17
N ASP A 139 -1.16 -18.15 -1.32
CA ASP A 139 0.23 -18.56 -1.60
C ASP A 139 1.17 -17.37 -1.81
N THR A 140 0.62 -16.18 -1.86
CA THR A 140 1.35 -14.93 -2.08
C THR A 140 0.81 -13.86 -1.14
N LEU A 141 1.70 -13.16 -0.43
CA LEU A 141 1.35 -12.06 0.47
C LEU A 141 2.04 -10.78 0.02
N VAL A 142 1.27 -9.71 -0.16
CA VAL A 142 1.78 -8.38 -0.42
C VAL A 142 1.85 -7.59 0.89
N LEU A 143 3.03 -7.05 1.19
CA LEU A 143 3.25 -6.10 2.27
C LEU A 143 2.98 -4.69 1.73
N GLY A 144 1.75 -4.21 1.88
CA GLY A 144 1.25 -2.97 1.29
C GLY A 144 1.54 -1.72 2.14
N CYS A 145 2.65 -1.72 2.85
CA CYS A 145 3.14 -0.57 3.62
C CYS A 145 4.66 -0.61 3.74
N THR A 146 5.29 0.55 3.77
CA THR A 146 6.75 0.69 3.92
C THR A 146 7.26 0.35 5.31
N HIS A 147 6.37 0.22 6.30
CA HIS A 147 6.70 -0.13 7.68
C HIS A 147 6.64 -1.65 7.97
N TYR A 148 6.13 -2.46 7.06
CA TYR A 148 5.91 -3.89 7.30
C TYR A 148 7.10 -4.74 6.87
#